data_5c343a1c2a7fb02d28e599733edc3132
#
_entry.id   5c343a1c2a7fb02d28e599733edc3132
#
_cell.length_a   1.000
_cell.length_b   1.000
_cell.length_c   1.000
_cell.angle_alpha   90.00
_cell.angle_beta   90.00
_cell.angle_gamma   90.00
#
_symmetry.space_group_name_H-M   'P 1'
#
loop_
_entity.id
_entity.type
_entity.pdbx_description
1 polymer ?
#
loop_
_entity_poly.entity_id
_entity_poly.type
_entity_poly.pdbx_seq_one_letter_code
_entity_poly.pdbx_strand_id
1 'polypeptide(L)'
;MMAEDIIVKGKDVTVSFINKIGNRKEKKTVLEGLDFDVQRGEILGLAGESGSGKSTLAKAILGMVPLERGSIESKAENPQMIFQDPYSSLNPAKTISWIMQEPLKLGKKKYTGSERLAKVEEMLGEVGLDAGYMQRKPGELSGGQRQRICIGTALMQAPELLIADEPVSALDVTIQAQVLELMREIHRKKKLTILFISHDLRTMYNFCDRVMILQKGRIVECGKPEDIYSDPKEPYTRLLLESAGIV
;
A
#
# COMPACT_ATOMS: atom_id res chain seq x y z
N MET A 1 10.56 26.42 9.36
CA MET A 1 10.24 25.20 8.58
C MET A 1 11.01 24.07 9.22
N MET A 2 10.34 23.13 9.90
CA MET A 2 11.00 21.89 10.32
C MET A 2 11.37 21.12 9.05
N ALA A 3 12.61 20.60 9.00
CA ALA A 3 13.04 19.76 7.88
C ALA A 3 12.04 18.60 7.76
N GLU A 4 11.44 18.45 6.59
CA GLU A 4 10.54 17.35 6.28
C GLU A 4 11.30 16.04 6.56
N ASP A 5 10.79 15.23 7.50
CA ASP A 5 11.41 13.94 7.84
C ASP A 5 11.03 12.92 6.74
N ILE A 6 11.84 12.86 5.69
CA ILE A 6 11.64 11.97 4.56
C ILE A 6 12.00 10.54 4.99
N ILE A 7 11.02 9.63 4.91
CA ILE A 7 11.18 8.21 5.21
C ILE A 7 11.60 7.39 3.99
N VAL A 8 11.15 7.78 2.78
CA VAL A 8 11.56 7.18 1.50
C VAL A 8 11.88 8.29 0.51
N LYS A 9 13.01 8.16 -0.19
CA LYS A 9 13.40 9.07 -1.25
C LYS A 9 13.86 8.30 -2.48
N GLY A 10 13.22 8.56 -3.62
CA GLY A 10 13.61 8.06 -4.93
C GLY A 10 14.29 9.14 -5.74
N LYS A 11 15.37 8.81 -6.45
CA LYS A 11 16.07 9.70 -7.37
C LYS A 11 16.37 8.98 -8.67
N ASP A 12 15.89 9.55 -9.79
CA ASP A 12 16.07 9.04 -11.16
C ASP A 12 15.70 7.56 -11.31
N VAL A 13 14.62 7.14 -10.62
CA VAL A 13 14.24 5.74 -10.51
C VAL A 13 13.69 5.23 -11.83
N THR A 14 14.39 4.24 -12.41
CA THR A 14 14.02 3.59 -13.67
C THR A 14 13.93 2.08 -13.47
N VAL A 15 12.82 1.47 -13.89
CA VAL A 15 12.58 0.02 -13.82
C VAL A 15 12.15 -0.49 -15.19
N SER A 16 12.84 -1.52 -15.68
CA SER A 16 12.51 -2.20 -16.93
C SER A 16 12.44 -3.71 -16.73
N PHE A 17 11.59 -4.34 -17.50
CA PHE A 17 11.47 -5.80 -17.57
C PHE A 17 11.90 -6.30 -18.94
N ILE A 18 12.49 -7.50 -18.98
CA ILE A 18 12.85 -8.18 -20.21
C ILE A 18 11.83 -9.29 -20.46
N ASN A 19 10.99 -9.08 -21.46
CA ASN A 19 10.05 -10.08 -21.94
C ASN A 19 10.71 -10.93 -23.02
N LYS A 20 10.55 -12.27 -22.92
CA LYS A 20 10.95 -13.18 -23.99
C LYS A 20 9.73 -13.46 -24.85
N ILE A 21 9.71 -12.97 -26.09
CA ILE A 21 8.68 -13.29 -27.09
C ILE A 21 9.34 -14.18 -28.14
N GLY A 22 9.13 -15.50 -28.00
CA GLY A 22 9.86 -16.49 -28.81
C GLY A 22 11.37 -16.42 -28.55
N ASN A 23 12.18 -16.25 -29.62
CA ASN A 23 13.63 -16.10 -29.54
C ASN A 23 14.13 -14.65 -29.37
N ARG A 24 13.22 -13.68 -29.30
CA ARG A 24 13.57 -12.25 -29.12
C ARG A 24 13.39 -11.83 -27.68
N LYS A 25 14.33 -11.02 -27.19
CA LYS A 25 14.22 -10.33 -25.90
C LYS A 25 13.74 -8.91 -26.20
N GLU A 26 12.59 -8.55 -25.65
CA GLU A 26 12.07 -7.19 -25.73
C GLU A 26 12.17 -6.54 -24.34
N LYS A 27 12.82 -5.39 -24.28
CA LYS A 27 12.89 -4.59 -23.07
C LYS A 27 11.70 -3.66 -23.01
N LYS A 28 10.94 -3.71 -21.92
CA LYS A 28 9.83 -2.80 -21.62
C LYS A 28 10.16 -1.98 -20.37
N THR A 29 10.39 -0.69 -20.54
CA THR A 29 10.52 0.26 -19.42
C THR A 29 9.13 0.53 -18.85
N VAL A 30 8.98 0.38 -17.53
CA VAL A 30 7.71 0.57 -16.80
C VAL A 30 7.76 1.82 -15.95
N LEU A 31 8.91 2.13 -15.34
CA LEU A 31 9.15 3.39 -14.63
C LEU A 31 10.35 4.08 -15.28
N GLU A 32 10.29 5.39 -15.47
CA GLU A 32 11.31 6.13 -16.21
C GLU A 32 11.67 7.45 -15.53
N GLY A 33 12.82 7.46 -14.83
CA GLY A 33 13.42 8.67 -14.26
C GLY A 33 12.56 9.34 -13.18
N LEU A 34 11.98 8.58 -12.23
CA LEU A 34 11.12 9.14 -11.20
C LEU A 34 11.94 9.75 -10.08
N ASP A 35 11.61 10.99 -9.74
CA ASP A 35 12.01 11.65 -8.50
C ASP A 35 10.79 11.76 -7.59
N PHE A 36 10.89 11.26 -6.35
CA PHE A 36 9.80 11.31 -5.38
C PHE A 36 10.31 11.23 -3.94
N ASP A 37 9.46 11.64 -3.02
CA ASP A 37 9.64 11.50 -1.58
C ASP A 37 8.35 11.03 -0.91
N VAL A 38 8.50 10.33 0.21
CA VAL A 38 7.44 10.00 1.16
C VAL A 38 7.83 10.58 2.51
N GLN A 39 6.97 11.38 3.11
CA GLN A 39 7.21 11.99 4.41
C GLN A 39 6.81 11.02 5.53
N ARG A 40 7.53 11.07 6.66
CA ARG A 40 7.19 10.23 7.81
C ARG A 40 5.84 10.64 8.39
N GLY A 41 4.98 9.66 8.58
CA GLY A 41 3.66 9.86 9.17
C GLY A 41 2.65 10.55 8.25
N GLU A 42 2.88 10.58 6.90
CA GLU A 42 1.87 11.00 5.94
C GLU A 42 1.10 9.80 5.35
N ILE A 43 -0.06 10.06 4.82
CA ILE A 43 -0.77 9.19 3.87
C ILE A 43 -0.55 9.76 2.47
N LEU A 44 0.38 9.19 1.70
CA LEU A 44 0.65 9.59 0.32
C LEU A 44 -0.19 8.72 -0.63
N GLY A 45 -1.06 9.34 -1.41
CA GLY A 45 -1.81 8.68 -2.49
C GLY A 45 -0.96 8.51 -3.74
N LEU A 46 -1.07 7.37 -4.42
CA LEU A 46 -0.49 7.13 -5.73
C LEU A 46 -1.60 6.76 -6.72
N ALA A 47 -1.97 7.71 -7.57
CA ALA A 47 -3.03 7.59 -8.56
C ALA A 47 -2.50 7.40 -9.98
N GLY A 48 -3.34 6.92 -10.87
CA GLY A 48 -3.08 6.75 -12.30
C GLY A 48 -3.83 5.55 -12.88
N GLU A 49 -3.88 5.45 -14.20
CA GLU A 49 -4.55 4.36 -14.90
C GLU A 49 -3.94 2.98 -14.61
N SER A 50 -4.70 1.92 -14.93
CA SER A 50 -4.16 0.55 -14.89
C SER A 50 -2.96 0.44 -15.83
N GLY A 51 -1.88 -0.18 -15.34
CA GLY A 51 -0.65 -0.33 -16.11
C GLY A 51 0.27 0.90 -16.13
N SER A 52 -0.05 2.00 -15.41
CA SER A 52 0.82 3.19 -15.32
C SER A 52 2.14 2.94 -14.58
N GLY A 53 2.26 1.85 -13.79
CA GLY A 53 3.47 1.49 -13.05
C GLY A 53 3.34 1.55 -11.52
N LYS A 54 2.16 1.84 -10.95
CA LYS A 54 1.94 2.01 -9.50
C LYS A 54 2.44 0.82 -8.65
N SER A 55 1.98 -0.39 -8.96
CA SER A 55 2.43 -1.59 -8.23
C SER A 55 3.92 -1.91 -8.47
N THR A 56 4.49 -1.46 -9.61
CA THR A 56 5.93 -1.58 -9.87
C THR A 56 6.72 -0.64 -8.97
N LEU A 57 6.26 0.60 -8.79
CA LEU A 57 6.87 1.56 -7.86
C LEU A 57 6.80 1.04 -6.42
N ALA A 58 5.65 0.53 -5.98
CA ALA A 58 5.49 -0.12 -4.68
C ALA A 58 6.52 -1.23 -4.45
N LYS A 59 6.65 -2.14 -5.41
CA LYS A 59 7.63 -3.23 -5.36
C LYS A 59 9.08 -2.74 -5.40
N ALA A 60 9.37 -1.66 -6.14
CA ALA A 60 10.70 -1.06 -6.18
C ALA A 60 11.07 -0.44 -4.83
N ILE A 61 10.15 0.26 -4.16
CA ILE A 61 10.35 0.81 -2.81
C ILE A 61 10.69 -0.29 -1.79
N LEU A 62 10.08 -1.46 -1.93
CA LEU A 62 10.35 -2.63 -1.06
C LEU A 62 11.58 -3.44 -1.49
N GLY A 63 12.29 -3.05 -2.55
CA GLY A 63 13.43 -3.81 -3.09
C GLY A 63 13.05 -5.15 -3.71
N MET A 64 11.77 -5.37 -4.04
CA MET A 64 11.26 -6.60 -4.65
C MET A 64 11.53 -6.68 -6.17
N VAL A 65 11.85 -5.55 -6.80
CA VAL A 65 12.26 -5.48 -8.20
C VAL A 65 13.56 -4.67 -8.30
N PRO A 66 14.49 -5.06 -9.16
CA PRO A 66 15.75 -4.33 -9.33
C PRO A 66 15.51 -3.01 -10.08
N LEU A 67 16.24 -1.98 -9.70
CA LEU A 67 16.33 -0.74 -10.47
C LEU A 67 17.29 -0.94 -11.65
N GLU A 68 16.92 -0.39 -12.79
CA GLU A 68 17.85 -0.27 -13.93
C GLU A 68 18.77 0.93 -13.75
N ARG A 69 18.22 2.04 -13.22
CA ARG A 69 18.94 3.28 -12.97
C ARG A 69 18.32 4.00 -11.75
N GLY A 70 19.11 4.87 -11.15
CA GLY A 70 18.70 5.66 -10.01
C GLY A 70 18.87 4.94 -8.69
N SER A 71 18.27 5.50 -7.64
CA SER A 71 18.33 4.95 -6.28
C SER A 71 17.00 5.17 -5.53
N ILE A 72 16.73 4.27 -4.60
CA ILE A 72 15.68 4.45 -3.58
C ILE A 72 16.33 4.29 -2.23
N GLU A 73 16.29 5.33 -1.41
CA GLU A 73 16.73 5.33 -0.02
C GLU A 73 15.50 5.21 0.88
N SER A 74 15.44 4.16 1.71
CA SER A 74 14.39 3.96 2.68
C SER A 74 14.97 3.89 4.08
N LYS A 75 14.43 4.74 4.98
CA LYS A 75 14.72 4.73 6.43
C LYS A 75 13.65 3.98 7.21
N ALA A 76 12.63 3.43 6.52
CA ALA A 76 11.54 2.74 7.17
C ALA A 76 11.99 1.42 7.80
N GLU A 77 11.68 1.22 9.08
CA GLU A 77 11.82 -0.08 9.71
C GLU A 77 10.66 -1.00 9.33
N ASN A 78 11.01 -2.24 8.95
CA ASN A 78 10.06 -3.32 8.63
C ASN A 78 8.93 -2.93 7.64
N PRO A 79 9.21 -2.29 6.49
CA PRO A 79 8.16 -1.89 5.56
C PRO A 79 7.33 -3.10 5.12
N GLN A 80 6.01 -2.95 5.05
CA GLN A 80 5.09 -4.03 4.69
C GLN A 80 4.18 -3.60 3.54
N MET A 81 3.59 -4.60 2.86
CA MET A 81 2.67 -4.37 1.75
C MET A 81 1.40 -5.18 1.92
N ILE A 82 0.26 -4.53 1.68
CA ILE A 82 -1.03 -5.18 1.45
C ILE A 82 -1.22 -5.25 -0.06
N PHE A 83 -1.36 -6.46 -0.59
CA PHE A 83 -1.57 -6.70 -2.02
C PHE A 83 -3.03 -6.52 -2.41
N GLN A 84 -3.26 -6.24 -3.70
CA GLN A 84 -4.56 -5.95 -4.28
C GLN A 84 -5.62 -7.04 -4.04
N ASP A 85 -5.22 -8.31 -4.00
CA ASP A 85 -6.14 -9.42 -3.81
C ASP A 85 -5.98 -10.07 -2.42
N PRO A 86 -6.91 -9.80 -1.49
CA PRO A 86 -6.88 -10.42 -0.16
C PRO A 86 -7.16 -11.93 -0.19
N TYR A 87 -7.78 -12.46 -1.27
CA TYR A 87 -8.06 -13.88 -1.39
C TYR A 87 -6.78 -14.68 -1.66
N SER A 88 -5.92 -14.19 -2.54
CA SER A 88 -4.65 -14.85 -2.85
C SER A 88 -3.57 -14.60 -1.80
N SER A 89 -3.74 -13.55 -0.97
CA SER A 89 -2.75 -13.16 0.04
C SER A 89 -2.77 -14.04 1.29
N LEU A 90 -3.89 -14.70 1.59
CA LEU A 90 -4.06 -15.55 2.77
C LEU A 90 -4.03 -17.02 2.39
N ASN A 91 -3.19 -17.83 3.03
CA ASN A 91 -3.13 -19.28 2.79
C ASN A 91 -4.47 -19.94 3.21
N PRO A 92 -5.29 -20.47 2.25
CA PRO A 92 -6.63 -20.97 2.56
C PRO A 92 -6.64 -22.25 3.42
N ALA A 93 -5.52 -22.96 3.48
CA ALA A 93 -5.40 -24.20 4.28
C ALA A 93 -5.10 -23.93 5.76
N LYS A 94 -4.72 -22.70 6.13
CA LYS A 94 -4.27 -22.34 7.49
C LYS A 94 -5.34 -21.54 8.23
N THR A 95 -5.30 -21.62 9.56
CA THR A 95 -6.12 -20.76 10.42
C THR A 95 -5.59 -19.33 10.47
N ILE A 96 -6.46 -18.40 10.81
CA ILE A 96 -6.09 -16.97 10.96
C ILE A 96 -4.96 -16.80 11.99
N SER A 97 -5.06 -17.50 13.11
CA SER A 97 -3.98 -17.50 14.13
C SER A 97 -2.65 -17.93 13.56
N TRP A 98 -2.62 -18.99 12.73
CA TRP A 98 -1.38 -19.45 12.12
C TRP A 98 -0.81 -18.40 11.15
N ILE A 99 -1.67 -17.81 10.29
CA ILE A 99 -1.29 -16.81 9.30
C ILE A 99 -0.70 -15.56 9.98
N MET A 100 -1.39 -15.03 10.98
CA MET A 100 -0.95 -13.82 11.69
C MET A 100 0.30 -14.04 12.55
N GLN A 101 0.60 -15.28 12.98
CA GLN A 101 1.85 -15.57 13.68
C GLN A 101 3.07 -15.66 12.75
N GLU A 102 2.87 -15.87 11.44
CA GLU A 102 3.99 -16.10 10.51
C GLU A 102 4.97 -14.91 10.44
N PRO A 103 4.53 -13.65 10.34
CA PRO A 103 5.44 -12.50 10.38
C PRO A 103 6.26 -12.44 11.67
N LEU A 104 5.68 -12.82 12.83
CA LEU A 104 6.38 -12.83 14.11
C LEU A 104 7.48 -13.90 14.21
N LYS A 105 7.38 -14.99 13.44
CA LYS A 105 8.42 -16.03 13.37
C LYS A 105 9.62 -15.58 12.54
N LEU A 106 9.35 -14.79 11.48
CA LEU A 106 10.35 -14.30 10.52
C LEU A 106 11.07 -13.04 11.02
N GLY A 107 10.43 -12.25 11.88
CA GLY A 107 10.97 -11.00 12.41
C GLY A 107 12.25 -11.17 13.22
N LYS A 108 12.98 -10.06 13.41
CA LYS A 108 14.23 -10.02 14.21
C LYS A 108 13.98 -10.40 15.68
N LYS A 109 12.87 -9.92 16.26
CA LYS A 109 12.49 -10.23 17.65
C LYS A 109 11.88 -11.62 17.71
N LYS A 110 12.37 -12.43 18.66
CA LYS A 110 11.86 -13.77 18.88
C LYS A 110 10.79 -13.76 19.96
N TYR A 111 9.70 -14.47 19.70
CA TYR A 111 8.55 -14.60 20.59
C TYR A 111 8.29 -16.09 20.88
N THR A 112 7.91 -16.41 22.10
CA THR A 112 7.39 -17.73 22.48
C THR A 112 6.05 -18.01 21.78
N GLY A 113 5.56 -19.24 21.83
CA GLY A 113 4.25 -19.59 21.28
C GLY A 113 3.11 -18.82 21.93
N SER A 114 3.13 -18.69 23.27
CA SER A 114 2.13 -17.95 24.04
C SER A 114 2.14 -16.44 23.74
N GLU A 115 3.33 -15.85 23.67
CA GLU A 115 3.45 -14.43 23.29
C GLU A 115 2.93 -14.14 21.89
N ARG A 116 3.18 -15.04 20.92
CA ARG A 116 2.62 -14.88 19.56
C ARG A 116 1.11 -14.95 19.56
N LEU A 117 0.51 -15.88 20.32
CA LEU A 117 -0.95 -15.99 20.43
C LEU A 117 -1.57 -14.74 21.04
N ALA A 118 -1.01 -14.23 22.14
CA ALA A 118 -1.47 -12.99 22.76
C ALA A 118 -1.40 -11.79 21.80
N LYS A 119 -0.31 -11.68 21.01
CA LYS A 119 -0.19 -10.63 19.99
C LYS A 119 -1.19 -10.76 18.86
N VAL A 120 -1.54 -11.97 18.46
CA VAL A 120 -2.60 -12.20 17.45
C VAL A 120 -3.95 -11.75 17.99
N GLU A 121 -4.27 -12.10 19.24
CA GLU A 121 -5.52 -11.68 19.90
C GLU A 121 -5.60 -10.15 20.02
N GLU A 122 -4.54 -9.49 20.48
CA GLU A 122 -4.43 -8.03 20.53
C GLU A 122 -4.65 -7.41 19.16
N MET A 123 -3.97 -7.90 18.11
CA MET A 123 -4.08 -7.38 16.76
C MET A 123 -5.47 -7.60 16.14
N LEU A 124 -6.12 -8.74 16.42
CA LEU A 124 -7.51 -8.95 16.02
C LEU A 124 -8.42 -7.86 16.60
N GLY A 125 -8.27 -7.54 17.89
CA GLY A 125 -8.97 -6.43 18.52
C GLY A 125 -8.68 -5.08 17.85
N GLU A 126 -7.42 -4.80 17.51
CA GLU A 126 -7.02 -3.57 16.81
C GLU A 126 -7.68 -3.42 15.42
N VAL A 127 -7.90 -4.53 14.71
CA VAL A 127 -8.59 -4.50 13.40
C VAL A 127 -10.11 -4.72 13.51
N GLY A 128 -10.67 -4.65 14.74
CA GLY A 128 -12.10 -4.73 15.00
C GLY A 128 -12.69 -6.12 14.81
N LEU A 129 -11.93 -7.17 15.14
CA LEU A 129 -12.35 -8.57 15.14
C LEU A 129 -12.14 -9.18 16.54
N ASP A 130 -12.99 -10.13 16.94
CA ASP A 130 -12.86 -10.83 18.23
C ASP A 130 -11.92 -12.05 18.13
N ALA A 131 -11.51 -12.57 19.29
CA ALA A 131 -10.60 -13.74 19.39
C ALA A 131 -11.16 -15.02 18.74
N GLY A 132 -12.50 -15.13 18.57
CA GLY A 132 -13.13 -16.28 17.91
C GLY A 132 -12.70 -16.46 16.45
N TYR A 133 -12.16 -15.41 15.84
CA TYR A 133 -11.61 -15.49 14.48
C TYR A 133 -10.29 -16.27 14.40
N MET A 134 -9.57 -16.44 15.50
CA MET A 134 -8.27 -17.14 15.53
C MET A 134 -8.32 -18.55 14.93
N GLN A 135 -9.41 -19.27 15.15
CA GLN A 135 -9.55 -20.66 14.69
C GLN A 135 -10.19 -20.79 13.29
N ARG A 136 -10.72 -19.69 12.75
CA ARG A 136 -11.34 -19.68 11.42
C ARG A 136 -10.27 -19.77 10.33
N LYS A 137 -10.70 -20.20 9.14
CA LYS A 137 -9.92 -20.19 7.90
C LYS A 137 -10.36 -19.02 7.01
N PRO A 138 -9.52 -18.53 6.09
CA PRO A 138 -9.88 -17.44 5.18
C PRO A 138 -11.18 -17.66 4.42
N GLY A 139 -11.50 -18.90 4.04
CA GLY A 139 -12.75 -19.25 3.33
C GLY A 139 -14.03 -18.98 4.13
N GLU A 140 -13.95 -18.89 5.46
CA GLU A 140 -15.07 -18.68 6.35
C GLU A 140 -15.33 -17.18 6.68
N LEU A 141 -14.57 -16.27 6.02
CA LEU A 141 -14.61 -14.83 6.27
C LEU A 141 -15.29 -14.09 5.11
N SER A 142 -15.97 -12.99 5.44
CA SER A 142 -16.41 -12.02 4.43
C SER A 142 -15.22 -11.28 3.81
N GLY A 143 -15.43 -10.58 2.68
CA GLY A 143 -14.38 -9.79 2.02
C GLY A 143 -13.75 -8.75 2.96
N GLY A 144 -14.58 -7.99 3.68
CA GLY A 144 -14.09 -6.98 4.63
C GLY A 144 -13.35 -7.58 5.83
N GLN A 145 -13.80 -8.74 6.34
CA GLN A 145 -13.09 -9.45 7.41
C GLN A 145 -11.73 -9.95 6.94
N ARG A 146 -11.63 -10.51 5.72
CA ARG A 146 -10.33 -10.89 5.14
C ARG A 146 -9.41 -9.69 4.98
N GLN A 147 -9.93 -8.57 4.51
CA GLN A 147 -9.14 -7.35 4.38
C GLN A 147 -8.59 -6.87 5.72
N ARG A 148 -9.41 -6.88 6.77
CA ARG A 148 -8.98 -6.57 8.15
C ARG A 148 -7.88 -7.52 8.63
N ILE A 149 -7.96 -8.82 8.32
CA ILE A 149 -6.90 -9.80 8.60
C ILE A 149 -5.63 -9.50 7.81
N CYS A 150 -5.71 -9.14 6.52
CA CYS A 150 -4.54 -8.74 5.73
C CYS A 150 -3.85 -7.51 6.34
N ILE A 151 -4.62 -6.49 6.72
CA ILE A 151 -4.12 -5.30 7.43
C ILE A 151 -3.44 -5.71 8.74
N GLY A 152 -4.12 -6.47 9.59
CA GLY A 152 -3.57 -6.95 10.86
C GLY A 152 -2.29 -7.75 10.67
N THR A 153 -2.25 -8.65 9.69
CA THR A 153 -1.06 -9.46 9.39
C THR A 153 0.14 -8.59 9.00
N ALA A 154 -0.07 -7.56 8.16
CA ALA A 154 0.97 -6.62 7.79
C ALA A 154 1.47 -5.81 9.02
N LEU A 155 0.60 -5.50 9.97
CA LEU A 155 0.94 -4.73 11.17
C LEU A 155 1.66 -5.54 12.26
N MET A 156 1.68 -6.89 12.17
CA MET A 156 2.31 -7.74 13.19
C MET A 156 3.79 -7.45 13.42
N GLN A 157 4.50 -6.91 12.44
CA GLN A 157 5.91 -6.53 12.55
C GLN A 157 6.12 -5.06 12.96
N ALA A 158 5.06 -4.35 13.35
CA ALA A 158 5.09 -2.93 13.68
C ALA A 158 5.84 -2.10 12.62
N PRO A 159 5.36 -2.07 11.37
CA PRO A 159 6.02 -1.35 10.29
C PRO A 159 5.94 0.17 10.49
N GLU A 160 6.98 0.89 10.04
CA GLU A 160 6.92 2.36 9.92
C GLU A 160 6.33 2.83 8.58
N LEU A 161 6.34 1.96 7.57
CA LEU A 161 5.75 2.19 6.24
C LEU A 161 4.86 1.02 5.84
N LEU A 162 3.62 1.31 5.50
CA LEU A 162 2.65 0.39 4.91
C LEU A 162 2.34 0.81 3.49
N ILE A 163 2.59 -0.06 2.53
CA ILE A 163 2.15 0.14 1.15
C ILE A 163 0.84 -0.62 0.97
N ALA A 164 -0.23 0.07 0.63
CA ALA A 164 -1.55 -0.50 0.43
C ALA A 164 -1.92 -0.42 -1.06
N ASP A 165 -1.77 -1.52 -1.78
CA ASP A 165 -2.04 -1.60 -3.22
C ASP A 165 -3.51 -2.00 -3.46
N GLU A 166 -4.34 -1.02 -3.80
CA GLU A 166 -5.79 -1.14 -4.02
C GLU A 166 -6.54 -1.87 -2.86
N PRO A 167 -6.32 -1.49 -1.60
CA PRO A 167 -6.75 -2.30 -0.44
C PRO A 167 -8.26 -2.42 -0.29
N VAL A 168 -9.06 -1.66 -1.02
CA VAL A 168 -10.54 -1.65 -0.88
C VAL A 168 -11.26 -1.87 -2.22
N SER A 169 -10.55 -2.06 -3.33
CA SER A 169 -11.15 -2.11 -4.69
C SER A 169 -12.16 -3.26 -4.91
N ALA A 170 -12.03 -4.37 -4.16
CA ALA A 170 -12.89 -5.53 -4.27
C ALA A 170 -14.05 -5.56 -3.24
N LEU A 171 -14.26 -4.47 -2.50
CA LEU A 171 -15.25 -4.38 -1.42
C LEU A 171 -16.43 -3.48 -1.84
N ASP A 172 -17.61 -3.71 -1.26
CA ASP A 172 -18.72 -2.79 -1.41
C ASP A 172 -18.47 -1.44 -0.68
N VAL A 173 -19.15 -0.39 -1.10
CA VAL A 173 -18.94 0.99 -0.65
C VAL A 173 -18.98 1.15 0.87
N THR A 174 -19.90 0.44 1.52
CA THR A 174 -20.06 0.52 2.99
C THR A 174 -18.86 -0.09 3.70
N ILE A 175 -18.42 -1.26 3.25
CA ILE A 175 -17.24 -1.94 3.81
C ILE A 175 -15.95 -1.19 3.47
N GLN A 176 -15.84 -0.60 2.27
CA GLN A 176 -14.72 0.29 1.93
C GLN A 176 -14.56 1.42 2.95
N ALA A 177 -15.66 2.14 3.26
CA ALA A 177 -15.61 3.22 4.23
C ALA A 177 -15.13 2.75 5.62
N GLN A 178 -15.61 1.59 6.08
CA GLN A 178 -15.18 1.01 7.36
C GLN A 178 -13.70 0.62 7.38
N VAL A 179 -13.17 0.06 6.29
CA VAL A 179 -11.76 -0.32 6.19
C VAL A 179 -10.85 0.92 6.12
N LEU A 180 -11.27 1.95 5.39
CA LEU A 180 -10.53 3.22 5.32
C LEU A 180 -10.49 3.92 6.68
N GLU A 181 -11.61 3.95 7.41
CA GLU A 181 -11.63 4.53 8.76
C GLU A 181 -10.74 3.75 9.72
N LEU A 182 -10.76 2.42 9.68
CA LEU A 182 -9.84 1.58 10.43
C LEU A 182 -8.37 1.93 10.10
N MET A 183 -8.01 2.06 8.81
CA MET A 183 -6.65 2.41 8.40
C MET A 183 -6.25 3.81 8.91
N ARG A 184 -7.18 4.77 8.91
CA ARG A 184 -6.97 6.12 9.43
C ARG A 184 -6.74 6.11 10.95
N GLU A 185 -7.52 5.34 11.70
CA GLU A 185 -7.32 5.17 13.14
C GLU A 185 -5.94 4.57 13.47
N ILE A 186 -5.55 3.52 12.75
CA ILE A 186 -4.25 2.87 12.91
C ILE A 186 -3.12 3.83 12.57
N HIS A 187 -3.23 4.57 11.44
CA HIS A 187 -2.27 5.60 11.05
C HIS A 187 -2.06 6.62 12.17
N ARG A 188 -3.15 7.19 12.73
CA ARG A 188 -3.07 8.17 13.81
C ARG A 188 -2.46 7.59 15.10
N LYS A 189 -2.91 6.40 15.52
CA LYS A 189 -2.46 5.75 16.75
C LYS A 189 -0.98 5.34 16.70
N LYS A 190 -0.52 4.81 15.57
CA LYS A 190 0.83 4.25 15.40
C LYS A 190 1.80 5.21 14.70
N LYS A 191 1.35 6.39 14.27
CA LYS A 191 2.11 7.33 13.41
C LYS A 191 2.68 6.63 12.17
N LEU A 192 1.87 5.73 11.60
CA LEU A 192 2.22 4.88 10.48
C LEU A 192 2.27 5.70 9.19
N THR A 193 3.34 5.62 8.44
CA THR A 193 3.38 6.17 7.08
C THR A 193 2.64 5.23 6.13
N ILE A 194 1.79 5.75 5.26
CA ILE A 194 1.03 4.93 4.30
C ILE A 194 1.27 5.44 2.88
N LEU A 195 1.70 4.54 1.99
CA LEU A 195 1.60 4.74 0.54
C LEU A 195 0.32 4.04 0.06
N PHE A 196 -0.70 4.83 -0.24
CA PHE A 196 -2.03 4.36 -0.62
C PHE A 196 -2.20 4.39 -2.14
N ILE A 197 -2.26 3.22 -2.77
CA ILE A 197 -2.44 3.09 -4.21
C ILE A 197 -3.92 2.83 -4.50
N SER A 198 -4.52 3.65 -5.34
CA SER A 198 -5.90 3.47 -5.79
C SER A 198 -6.10 4.10 -7.18
N HIS A 199 -7.13 3.66 -7.86
CA HIS A 199 -7.67 4.34 -9.05
C HIS A 199 -8.88 5.23 -8.70
N ASP A 200 -9.40 5.14 -7.46
CA ASP A 200 -10.52 5.97 -7.00
C ASP A 200 -10.02 7.28 -6.41
N LEU A 201 -10.11 8.34 -7.23
CA LEU A 201 -9.70 9.69 -6.86
C LEU A 201 -10.58 10.30 -5.77
N ARG A 202 -11.88 9.94 -5.69
CA ARG A 202 -12.78 10.45 -4.62
C ARG A 202 -12.33 9.95 -3.25
N THR A 203 -11.97 8.68 -3.18
CA THR A 203 -11.39 8.09 -1.96
C THR A 203 -10.09 8.80 -1.59
N MET A 204 -9.20 9.06 -2.54
CA MET A 204 -7.92 9.73 -2.28
C MET A 204 -8.09 11.16 -1.76
N TYR A 205 -9.04 11.92 -2.30
CA TYR A 205 -9.33 13.29 -1.85
C TYR A 205 -9.59 13.36 -0.34
N ASN A 206 -10.37 12.41 0.18
CA ASN A 206 -10.75 12.39 1.59
C ASN A 206 -9.76 11.66 2.49
N PHE A 207 -8.88 10.83 1.94
CA PHE A 207 -8.05 9.91 2.72
C PHE A 207 -6.58 10.31 2.78
N CYS A 208 -6.04 10.94 1.72
CA CYS A 208 -4.61 11.21 1.58
C CYS A 208 -4.24 12.66 1.97
N ASP A 209 -3.05 12.85 2.52
CA ASP A 209 -2.47 14.18 2.82
C ASP A 209 -1.83 14.81 1.58
N ARG A 210 -1.24 13.97 0.71
CA ARG A 210 -0.69 14.33 -0.60
C ARG A 210 -1.07 13.27 -1.62
N VAL A 211 -1.15 13.66 -2.90
CA VAL A 211 -1.41 12.75 -4.02
C VAL A 211 -0.34 12.91 -5.08
N MET A 212 0.13 11.81 -5.59
CA MET A 212 1.10 11.67 -6.68
C MET A 212 0.39 11.03 -7.88
N ILE A 213 0.41 11.69 -9.03
CA ILE A 213 -0.22 11.21 -10.27
C ILE A 213 0.85 10.57 -11.16
N LEU A 214 0.65 9.29 -11.46
CA LEU A 214 1.55 8.50 -12.30
C LEU A 214 0.94 8.24 -13.68
N GLN A 215 1.60 8.68 -14.74
CA GLN A 215 1.22 8.44 -16.13
C GLN A 215 2.36 7.77 -16.88
N LYS A 216 2.13 6.60 -17.47
CA LYS A 216 3.10 5.89 -18.34
C LYS A 216 4.50 5.82 -17.74
N GLY A 217 4.59 5.51 -16.45
CA GLY A 217 5.84 5.35 -15.75
C GLY A 217 6.54 6.64 -15.33
N ARG A 218 5.88 7.80 -15.40
CA ARG A 218 6.39 9.11 -14.97
C ARG A 218 5.44 9.77 -13.98
N ILE A 219 5.98 10.42 -12.96
CA ILE A 219 5.21 11.28 -12.07
C ILE A 219 4.97 12.58 -12.82
N VAL A 220 3.70 12.91 -13.06
CA VAL A 220 3.32 14.11 -13.81
C VAL A 220 2.87 15.24 -12.89
N GLU A 221 2.27 14.91 -11.75
CA GLU A 221 1.82 15.90 -10.79
C GLU A 221 1.91 15.35 -9.36
N CYS A 222 2.24 16.19 -8.39
CA CYS A 222 2.25 15.84 -6.97
C CYS A 222 1.93 17.07 -6.12
N GLY A 223 1.01 16.93 -5.17
CA GLY A 223 0.60 18.03 -4.29
C GLY A 223 -0.48 17.61 -3.31
N LYS A 224 -1.05 18.59 -2.61
CA LYS A 224 -2.21 18.35 -1.76
C LYS A 224 -3.44 18.02 -2.61
N PRO A 225 -4.35 17.16 -2.13
CA PRO A 225 -5.56 16.84 -2.87
C PRO A 225 -6.37 18.09 -3.25
N GLU A 226 -6.53 19.04 -2.32
CA GLU A 226 -7.29 20.27 -2.56
C GLU A 226 -6.74 21.08 -3.73
N ASP A 227 -5.41 21.19 -3.85
CA ASP A 227 -4.74 21.95 -4.91
C ASP A 227 -4.87 21.25 -6.26
N ILE A 228 -4.57 19.94 -6.31
CA ILE A 228 -4.61 19.12 -7.53
C ILE A 228 -6.03 19.03 -8.09
N TYR A 229 -7.05 18.93 -7.22
CA TYR A 229 -8.43 18.71 -7.65
C TYR A 229 -9.13 20.03 -8.03
N SER A 230 -8.74 21.16 -7.41
CA SER A 230 -9.32 22.47 -7.77
C SER A 230 -8.69 23.10 -9.01
N ASP A 231 -7.38 22.88 -9.21
CA ASP A 231 -6.61 23.51 -10.30
C ASP A 231 -5.50 22.56 -10.82
N PRO A 232 -5.89 21.45 -11.49
CA PRO A 232 -4.94 20.50 -12.04
C PRO A 232 -4.07 21.17 -13.11
N LYS A 233 -2.75 21.12 -12.96
CA LYS A 233 -1.79 21.74 -13.87
C LYS A 233 -1.54 20.87 -15.10
N GLU A 234 -1.56 19.55 -14.92
CA GLU A 234 -1.28 18.61 -15.98
C GLU A 234 -2.57 18.20 -16.73
N PRO A 235 -2.56 18.20 -18.08
CA PRO A 235 -3.73 17.80 -18.87
C PRO A 235 -4.24 16.40 -18.53
N TYR A 236 -3.33 15.49 -18.20
CA TYR A 236 -3.68 14.12 -17.81
C TYR A 236 -4.41 14.07 -16.46
N THR A 237 -3.98 14.85 -15.49
CA THR A 237 -4.66 14.95 -14.20
C THR A 237 -6.09 15.46 -14.38
N ARG A 238 -6.28 16.48 -15.22
CA ARG A 238 -7.61 17.01 -15.55
C ARG A 238 -8.50 15.92 -16.17
N LEU A 239 -7.97 15.19 -17.16
CA LEU A 239 -8.70 14.09 -17.80
C LEU A 239 -9.10 12.99 -16.78
N LEU A 240 -8.22 12.65 -15.85
CA LEU A 240 -8.53 11.68 -14.79
C LEU A 240 -9.66 12.17 -13.89
N LEU A 241 -9.63 13.43 -13.47
CA LEU A 241 -10.66 14.04 -12.61
C LEU A 241 -12.01 14.15 -13.34
N GLU A 242 -12.02 14.55 -14.61
CA GLU A 242 -13.22 14.57 -15.47
C GLU A 242 -13.83 13.16 -15.60
N SER A 243 -13.00 12.15 -15.87
CA SER A 243 -13.45 10.76 -16.00
C SER A 243 -14.04 10.19 -14.71
N ALA A 244 -13.58 10.70 -13.56
CA ALA A 244 -14.11 10.36 -12.24
C ALA A 244 -15.37 11.18 -11.87
N GLY A 245 -15.80 12.14 -12.70
CA GLY A 245 -16.92 13.05 -12.45
C GLY A 245 -16.69 13.96 -11.24
N ILE A 246 -15.46 14.48 -11.09
CA ILE A 246 -15.05 15.35 -9.98
C ILE A 246 -14.98 16.80 -10.44
N VAL A 247 -14.64 17.05 -11.71
CA VAL A 247 -14.57 18.38 -12.36
C VAL A 247 -15.44 18.36 -13.61
#